data_d70edc1e837a974be1492ca49159d7f0
#
_entry.id   d70edc1e837a974be1492ca49159d7f0
#
_cell.length_a   1.000
_cell.length_b   1.000
_cell.length_c   1.000
_cell.angle_alpha   90.00
_cell.angle_beta   90.00
_cell.angle_gamma   90.00
#
_symmetry.space_group_name_H-M   'P 1'
#
loop_
_entity.id
_entity.type
_entity.pdbx_description
1 polymer ?
#
loop_
_entity_poly.entity_id
_entity_poly.type
_entity_poly.pdbx_seq_one_letter_code
_entity_poly.pdbx_strand_id
1 'polypeptide(L)'
;MARQTYSGPVRWVIVDDGKQQQQTTFSRKHWELVFVRPEPFWDGSNTQARNLQAGLAQIGGIEWVVIIEDDDYYAPQWLETIFGQFKNAELIGERRARYYNVQTNIWRRMENMTHASLCSTAMRSNALTLFRDIATTEYKFIDIVLWEKAKSRHLFDSQLTVGIKGLPGRAGIGSGHDRHFYGEFDRDGSKLREWLGADSQYYMNDKDGKNATQADRTGRPIR
;
A
#
# COMPACT_ATOMS: atom_id res chain seq x y z
N MET A 1 -6.64 7.55 1.60
CA MET A 1 -7.54 7.01 2.67
C MET A 1 -8.79 7.86 2.87
N ALA A 2 -8.74 9.18 2.84
CA ALA A 2 -9.91 10.05 3.10
C ALA A 2 -11.15 9.77 2.22
N ARG A 3 -10.96 9.27 1.01
CA ARG A 3 -12.05 8.97 0.06
C ARG A 3 -12.55 7.53 0.07
N GLN A 4 -12.09 6.69 1.00
CA GLN A 4 -12.59 5.31 1.09
C GLN A 4 -14.09 5.30 1.43
N THR A 5 -14.87 4.46 0.73
CA THR A 5 -16.32 4.35 0.93
C THR A 5 -16.71 3.54 2.17
N TYR A 6 -15.82 2.72 2.68
CA TYR A 6 -16.04 1.93 3.88
C TYR A 6 -16.43 2.81 5.07
N SER A 7 -17.59 2.57 5.66
CA SER A 7 -18.19 3.38 6.72
C SER A 7 -18.00 2.81 8.14
N GLY A 8 -17.48 1.60 8.25
CA GLY A 8 -17.25 0.95 9.54
C GLY A 8 -16.09 1.56 10.33
N PRO A 9 -15.88 1.09 11.57
CA PRO A 9 -14.78 1.54 12.40
C PRO A 9 -13.43 1.14 11.80
N VAL A 10 -12.46 2.04 11.86
CA VAL A 10 -11.08 1.82 11.39
C VAL A 10 -10.11 2.40 12.40
N ARG A 11 -9.13 1.62 12.82
CA ARG A 11 -7.90 2.13 13.41
C ARG A 11 -6.86 2.23 12.30
N TRP A 12 -6.55 3.46 11.90
CA TRP A 12 -5.54 3.72 10.88
C TRP A 12 -4.21 4.02 11.54
N VAL A 13 -3.31 3.03 11.52
CA VAL A 13 -1.95 3.16 12.05
C VAL A 13 -1.03 3.63 10.91
N ILE A 14 -0.43 4.79 11.08
CA ILE A 14 0.59 5.33 10.18
C ILE A 14 1.94 5.16 10.86
N VAL A 15 2.84 4.43 10.23
CA VAL A 15 4.23 4.31 10.66
C VAL A 15 5.08 5.22 9.78
N ASP A 16 5.68 6.26 10.38
CA ASP A 16 6.48 7.26 9.69
C ASP A 16 7.96 7.08 10.03
N ASP A 17 8.71 6.50 9.11
CA ASP A 17 10.18 6.35 9.19
C ASP A 17 10.93 7.45 8.41
N GLY A 18 10.22 8.48 7.97
CA GLY A 18 10.80 9.63 7.29
C GLY A 18 11.76 10.44 8.18
N LYS A 19 12.77 11.06 7.58
CA LYS A 19 13.73 11.92 8.32
C LYS A 19 13.03 13.07 9.04
N GLN A 20 12.01 13.63 8.43
CA GLN A 20 11.16 14.68 9.00
C GLN A 20 9.79 14.12 9.31
N GLN A 21 9.34 14.32 10.54
CA GLN A 21 8.01 13.89 10.94
C GLN A 21 6.95 14.61 10.12
N GLN A 22 6.09 13.81 9.49
CA GLN A 22 4.91 14.32 8.80
C GLN A 22 3.75 14.37 9.80
N GLN A 23 3.12 15.53 9.93
CA GLN A 23 1.86 15.63 10.66
C GLN A 23 0.70 15.51 9.68
N THR A 24 -0.28 14.72 10.01
CA THR A 24 -1.53 14.65 9.25
C THR A 24 -2.70 14.98 10.16
N THR A 25 -3.55 15.88 9.71
CA THR A 25 -4.82 16.18 10.34
C THR A 25 -5.89 15.42 9.57
N PHE A 26 -6.27 14.27 10.06
CA PHE A 26 -7.36 13.49 9.48
C PHE A 26 -8.43 13.27 10.55
N SER A 27 -9.66 13.61 10.23
CA SER A 27 -10.81 13.36 11.10
C SER A 27 -11.93 12.74 10.28
N ARG A 28 -12.39 11.57 10.70
CA ARG A 28 -13.55 10.89 10.15
C ARG A 28 -14.27 10.15 11.25
N LYS A 29 -15.60 10.23 11.27
CA LYS A 29 -16.43 9.52 12.24
C LYS A 29 -16.09 8.02 12.25
N HIS A 30 -15.91 7.43 13.42
CA HIS A 30 -15.53 6.03 13.63
C HIS A 30 -14.14 5.62 13.15
N TRP A 31 -13.29 6.59 12.79
CA TRP A 31 -11.89 6.34 12.46
C TRP A 31 -10.99 6.90 13.54
N GLU A 32 -10.09 6.06 14.04
CA GLU A 32 -9.02 6.44 14.95
C GLU A 32 -7.72 6.51 14.17
N LEU A 33 -6.99 7.61 14.27
CA LEU A 33 -5.67 7.77 13.69
C LEU A 33 -4.61 7.58 14.76
N VAL A 34 -3.71 6.62 14.56
CA VAL A 34 -2.55 6.37 15.42
C VAL A 34 -1.29 6.66 14.60
N PHE A 35 -0.45 7.55 15.11
CA PHE A 35 0.79 7.92 14.46
C PHE A 35 1.97 7.32 15.24
N VAL A 36 2.82 6.55 14.55
CA VAL A 36 3.94 5.83 15.16
C VAL A 36 5.23 6.25 14.48
N ARG A 37 6.22 6.56 15.29
CA ARG A 37 7.57 6.78 14.82
C ARG A 37 8.49 5.71 15.38
N PRO A 38 9.12 4.86 14.53
CA PRO A 38 10.00 3.81 15.03
C PRO A 38 11.22 4.40 15.76
N GLU A 39 11.52 3.84 16.93
CA GLU A 39 12.69 4.24 17.72
C GLU A 39 13.54 3.01 18.09
N PRO A 40 14.87 3.09 17.97
CA PRO A 40 15.62 4.21 17.39
C PRO A 40 15.32 4.39 15.91
N PHE A 41 15.61 5.57 15.36
CA PHE A 41 15.49 5.82 13.92
C PHE A 41 16.34 4.83 13.13
N TRP A 42 15.76 4.30 12.06
CA TRP A 42 16.42 3.30 11.23
C TRP A 42 16.74 3.88 9.86
N ASP A 43 17.99 3.86 9.47
CA ASP A 43 18.49 4.33 8.18
C ASP A 43 18.95 3.19 7.24
N GLY A 44 18.61 1.95 7.58
CA GLY A 44 18.94 0.78 6.79
C GLY A 44 18.17 0.71 5.46
N SER A 45 18.63 -0.17 4.57
CA SER A 45 18.06 -0.32 3.22
C SER A 45 16.70 -1.00 3.15
N ASN A 46 16.29 -1.71 4.21
CA ASN A 46 14.99 -2.38 4.30
C ASN A 46 14.31 -2.04 5.62
N THR A 47 13.56 -0.93 5.60
CA THR A 47 12.79 -0.48 6.76
C THR A 47 11.39 -1.12 6.84
N GLN A 48 10.93 -1.80 5.78
CA GLN A 48 9.57 -2.34 5.70
C GLN A 48 9.23 -3.27 6.86
N ALA A 49 10.07 -4.27 7.13
CA ALA A 49 9.81 -5.24 8.21
C ALA A 49 9.69 -4.54 9.57
N ARG A 50 10.57 -3.59 9.85
CA ARG A 50 10.54 -2.81 11.09
C ARG A 50 9.30 -1.92 11.20
N ASN A 51 8.91 -1.27 10.12
CA ASN A 51 7.69 -0.46 10.08
C ASN A 51 6.45 -1.33 10.31
N LEU A 52 6.41 -2.51 9.72
CA LEU A 52 5.35 -3.48 9.96
C LEU A 52 5.30 -3.91 11.43
N GLN A 53 6.44 -4.23 12.06
CA GLN A 53 6.49 -4.57 13.49
C GLN A 53 5.99 -3.44 14.36
N ALA A 54 6.44 -2.19 14.11
CA ALA A 54 6.00 -1.02 14.86
C ALA A 54 4.48 -0.78 14.72
N GLY A 55 3.94 -0.95 13.52
CA GLY A 55 2.51 -0.87 13.27
C GLY A 55 1.72 -1.98 13.94
N LEU A 56 2.19 -3.22 13.84
CA LEU A 56 1.57 -4.40 14.44
C LEU A 56 1.52 -4.33 15.98
N ALA A 57 2.45 -3.64 16.61
CA ALA A 57 2.43 -3.40 18.06
C ALA A 57 1.22 -2.54 18.50
N GLN A 58 0.63 -1.76 17.60
CA GLN A 58 -0.48 -0.85 17.89
C GLN A 58 -1.88 -1.46 17.68
N ILE A 59 -1.97 -2.70 17.19
CA ILE A 59 -3.24 -3.31 16.80
C ILE A 59 -3.72 -4.41 17.75
N GLY A 60 -3.47 -4.26 19.05
CA GLY A 60 -3.99 -5.19 20.09
C GLY A 60 -5.51 -5.32 20.03
N GLY A 61 -6.03 -6.56 20.01
CA GLY A 61 -7.48 -6.82 19.97
C GLY A 61 -8.18 -6.54 18.65
N ILE A 62 -7.45 -6.19 17.58
CA ILE A 62 -8.00 -5.99 16.24
C ILE A 62 -8.12 -7.35 15.53
N GLU A 63 -9.28 -7.59 14.93
CA GLU A 63 -9.55 -8.84 14.20
C GLU A 63 -9.00 -8.85 12.77
N TRP A 64 -8.97 -7.68 12.13
CA TRP A 64 -8.71 -7.54 10.69
C TRP A 64 -7.61 -6.51 10.43
N VAL A 65 -6.67 -6.84 9.59
CA VAL A 65 -5.60 -5.94 9.19
C VAL A 65 -5.56 -5.86 7.67
N VAL A 66 -5.53 -4.66 7.15
CA VAL A 66 -5.29 -4.35 5.72
C VAL A 66 -3.98 -3.60 5.64
N ILE A 67 -3.07 -4.05 4.80
CA ILE A 67 -1.81 -3.36 4.56
C ILE A 67 -2.01 -2.29 3.49
N ILE A 68 -1.53 -1.09 3.79
CA ILE A 68 -1.55 0.07 2.89
C ILE A 68 -0.12 0.60 2.78
N GLU A 69 0.42 0.62 1.57
CA GLU A 69 1.68 1.29 1.26
C GLU A 69 1.39 2.74 0.85
N ASP A 70 2.16 3.70 1.35
CA ASP A 70 1.84 5.12 1.25
C ASP A 70 2.15 5.74 -0.12
N ASP A 71 2.92 5.05 -0.94
CA ASP A 71 3.23 5.39 -2.33
C ASP A 71 2.27 4.77 -3.36
N ASP A 72 1.43 3.83 -2.95
CA ASP A 72 0.52 3.12 -3.84
C ASP A 72 -0.87 3.78 -3.93
N TYR A 73 -1.57 3.50 -5.02
CA TYR A 73 -2.95 3.97 -5.24
C TYR A 73 -3.98 2.93 -4.79
N TYR A 74 -5.01 3.42 -4.11
CA TYR A 74 -6.17 2.65 -3.66
C TYR A 74 -7.45 3.35 -4.08
N ALA A 75 -8.25 2.69 -4.90
CA ALA A 75 -9.56 3.21 -5.31
C ALA A 75 -10.48 3.42 -4.09
N PRO A 76 -11.43 4.34 -4.15
CA PRO A 76 -12.33 4.63 -3.02
C PRO A 76 -13.04 3.41 -2.43
N GLN A 77 -13.33 2.41 -3.23
CA GLN A 77 -14.04 1.19 -2.84
C GLN A 77 -13.13 0.09 -2.24
N TRP A 78 -11.82 0.33 -2.15
CA TRP A 78 -10.86 -0.72 -1.76
C TRP A 78 -11.18 -1.36 -0.42
N LEU A 79 -11.31 -0.57 0.66
CA LEU A 79 -11.57 -1.12 2.00
C LEU A 79 -12.91 -1.84 2.09
N GLU A 80 -13.95 -1.31 1.47
CA GLU A 80 -15.28 -1.96 1.44
C GLU A 80 -15.22 -3.29 0.70
N THR A 81 -14.55 -3.33 -0.45
CA THR A 81 -14.41 -4.52 -1.28
C THR A 81 -13.61 -5.60 -0.56
N ILE A 82 -12.42 -5.27 -0.04
CA ILE A 82 -11.57 -6.26 0.61
C ILE A 82 -12.21 -6.79 1.90
N PHE A 83 -12.89 -5.92 2.65
CA PHE A 83 -13.63 -6.33 3.85
C PHE A 83 -14.74 -7.33 3.52
N GLY A 84 -15.46 -7.12 2.42
CA GLY A 84 -16.49 -8.05 1.94
C GLY A 84 -15.96 -9.45 1.55
N GLN A 85 -14.66 -9.59 1.27
CA GLN A 85 -14.04 -10.87 0.91
C GLN A 85 -13.69 -11.75 2.12
N PHE A 86 -13.64 -11.21 3.32
CA PHE A 86 -13.21 -11.96 4.51
C PHE A 86 -14.09 -13.14 4.91
N LYS A 87 -15.29 -13.24 4.38
CA LYS A 87 -16.15 -14.43 4.53
C LYS A 87 -15.53 -15.70 3.93
N ASN A 88 -14.58 -15.54 2.98
CA ASN A 88 -14.03 -16.64 2.19
C ASN A 88 -12.78 -17.26 2.82
N ALA A 89 -11.92 -16.46 3.49
CA ALA A 89 -10.65 -16.95 4.03
C ALA A 89 -10.08 -16.00 5.10
N GLU A 90 -8.98 -16.42 5.75
CA GLU A 90 -8.25 -15.62 6.73
C GLU A 90 -7.20 -14.70 6.09
N LEU A 91 -6.65 -15.09 4.94
CA LEU A 91 -5.75 -14.29 4.12
C LEU A 91 -6.42 -13.98 2.79
N ILE A 92 -6.50 -12.71 2.45
CA ILE A 92 -7.22 -12.22 1.28
C ILE A 92 -6.36 -11.23 0.52
N GLY A 93 -6.43 -11.26 -0.81
CA GLY A 93 -5.69 -10.28 -1.60
C GLY A 93 -6.15 -10.19 -3.04
N GLU A 94 -5.82 -9.07 -3.66
CA GLU A 94 -6.06 -8.85 -5.07
C GLU A 94 -4.97 -9.51 -5.90
N ARG A 95 -5.37 -10.43 -6.78
CA ARG A 95 -4.46 -11.02 -7.78
C ARG A 95 -4.28 -10.11 -8.98
N ARG A 96 -3.34 -10.43 -9.87
CA ARG A 96 -3.03 -9.66 -11.09
C ARG A 96 -2.66 -8.21 -10.78
N ALA A 97 -1.75 -8.05 -9.81
CA ALA A 97 -1.27 -6.75 -9.39
C ALA A 97 -0.87 -5.86 -10.58
N ARG A 98 -1.28 -4.61 -10.52
CA ARG A 98 -0.96 -3.59 -11.52
C ARG A 98 0.14 -2.69 -10.98
N TYR A 99 1.15 -2.44 -11.78
CA TYR A 99 2.25 -1.56 -11.44
C TYR A 99 2.42 -0.49 -12.50
N TYR A 100 2.69 0.73 -12.06
CA TYR A 100 3.01 1.84 -12.92
C TYR A 100 4.22 2.60 -12.38
N ASN A 101 5.28 2.72 -13.19
CA ASN A 101 6.44 3.53 -12.84
C ASN A 101 6.27 4.92 -13.44
N VAL A 102 6.07 5.93 -12.57
CA VAL A 102 5.81 7.31 -12.99
C VAL A 102 7.03 8.02 -13.57
N GLN A 103 8.24 7.57 -13.24
CA GLN A 103 9.48 8.12 -13.77
C GLN A 103 9.74 7.70 -15.21
N THR A 104 9.44 6.43 -15.53
CA THR A 104 9.72 5.85 -16.85
C THR A 104 8.48 5.77 -17.73
N ASN A 105 7.28 6.00 -17.20
CA ASN A 105 5.97 5.77 -17.84
C ASN A 105 5.81 4.32 -18.33
N ILE A 106 6.36 3.37 -17.62
CA ILE A 106 6.21 1.96 -17.92
C ILE A 106 5.16 1.38 -16.98
N TRP A 107 4.24 0.60 -17.53
CA TRP A 107 3.23 -0.10 -16.76
C TRP A 107 3.31 -1.60 -17.01
N ARG A 108 2.86 -2.37 -16.03
CA ARG A 108 2.78 -3.82 -16.12
C ARG A 108 1.60 -4.35 -15.33
N ARG A 109 0.92 -5.35 -15.85
CA ARG A 109 0.02 -6.23 -15.12
C ARG A 109 0.74 -7.54 -14.85
N MET A 110 0.78 -7.95 -13.60
CA MET A 110 1.35 -9.22 -13.20
C MET A 110 0.33 -10.33 -13.36
N GLU A 111 0.79 -11.51 -13.72
CA GLU A 111 -0.04 -12.73 -13.76
C GLU A 111 0.15 -13.57 -12.49
N ASN A 112 0.21 -12.93 -11.34
CA ASN A 112 0.35 -13.59 -10.06
C ASN A 112 -0.97 -14.25 -9.63
N MET A 113 -1.02 -15.56 -9.82
CA MET A 113 -2.20 -16.39 -9.54
C MET A 113 -2.12 -17.12 -8.19
N THR A 114 -1.00 -17.03 -7.48
CA THR A 114 -0.73 -17.78 -6.23
C THR A 114 -0.62 -16.90 -5.01
N HIS A 115 -0.38 -15.61 -5.19
CA HIS A 115 -0.19 -14.63 -4.11
C HIS A 115 -0.67 -13.25 -4.55
N ALA A 116 -0.94 -12.40 -3.59
CA ALA A 116 -1.13 -10.97 -3.78
C ALA A 116 0.09 -10.21 -3.27
N SER A 117 0.34 -9.02 -3.81
CA SER A 117 1.34 -8.10 -3.27
C SER A 117 0.96 -7.66 -1.86
N LEU A 118 1.93 -7.31 -1.03
CA LEU A 118 1.66 -6.93 0.36
C LEU A 118 0.67 -5.76 0.44
N CYS A 119 0.86 -4.74 -0.40
CA CYS A 119 -0.02 -3.57 -0.49
C CYS A 119 -1.49 -3.89 -0.85
N SER A 120 -1.76 -5.05 -1.42
CA SER A 120 -3.12 -5.50 -1.77
C SER A 120 -3.59 -6.69 -0.94
N THR A 121 -3.00 -6.86 0.25
CA THR A 121 -3.26 -8.00 1.15
C THR A 121 -3.96 -7.56 2.43
N ALA A 122 -4.91 -8.37 2.87
CA ALA A 122 -5.57 -8.25 4.17
C ALA A 122 -5.62 -9.60 4.88
N MET A 123 -5.67 -9.59 6.21
CA MET A 123 -5.57 -10.80 7.01
C MET A 123 -6.33 -10.71 8.33
N ARG A 124 -6.67 -11.88 8.88
CA ARG A 124 -7.26 -12.05 10.21
C ARG A 124 -6.78 -13.35 10.87
N SER A 125 -7.13 -13.52 12.15
CA SER A 125 -6.97 -14.80 12.88
C SER A 125 -5.58 -15.41 12.73
N ASN A 126 -5.48 -16.67 12.29
CA ASN A 126 -4.21 -17.37 12.14
C ASN A 126 -3.30 -16.73 11.08
N ALA A 127 -3.85 -16.17 10.02
CA ALA A 127 -3.06 -15.46 9.01
C ALA A 127 -2.40 -14.20 9.59
N LEU A 128 -3.07 -13.48 10.48
CA LEU A 128 -2.49 -12.33 11.19
C LEU A 128 -1.40 -12.77 12.18
N THR A 129 -1.60 -13.87 12.88
CA THR A 129 -0.56 -14.46 13.77
C THR A 129 0.68 -14.85 12.96
N LEU A 130 0.49 -15.56 11.85
CA LEU A 130 1.57 -15.93 10.93
C LEU A 130 2.30 -14.69 10.40
N PHE A 131 1.57 -13.63 10.04
CA PHE A 131 2.17 -12.40 9.55
C PHE A 131 3.04 -11.71 10.61
N ARG A 132 2.60 -11.70 11.88
CA ARG A 132 3.41 -11.18 13.00
C ARG A 132 4.74 -11.92 13.10
N ASP A 133 4.71 -13.26 13.02
CA ASP A 133 5.92 -14.08 13.09
C ASP A 133 6.85 -13.81 11.89
N ILE A 134 6.31 -13.72 10.68
CA ILE A 134 7.08 -13.45 9.47
C ILE A 134 7.71 -12.06 9.52
N ALA A 135 6.99 -11.04 9.98
CA ALA A 135 7.49 -9.68 10.06
C ALA A 135 8.71 -9.53 10.99
N THR A 136 8.88 -10.44 11.98
CA THR A 136 10.06 -10.44 12.87
C THR A 136 11.32 -11.00 12.20
N THR A 137 11.21 -11.73 11.11
CA THR A 137 12.32 -12.43 10.46
C THR A 137 12.99 -11.62 9.34
N GLU A 138 12.49 -10.42 9.04
CA GLU A 138 13.06 -9.49 8.04
C GLU A 138 13.21 -10.09 6.63
N TYR A 139 12.28 -10.96 6.23
CA TYR A 139 12.26 -11.48 4.86
C TYR A 139 12.18 -10.35 3.82
N LYS A 140 12.92 -10.50 2.74
CA LYS A 140 12.90 -9.52 1.64
C LYS A 140 11.56 -9.45 0.92
N PHE A 141 10.85 -10.58 0.79
CA PHE A 141 9.54 -10.70 0.14
C PHE A 141 8.56 -11.33 1.12
N ILE A 142 8.09 -10.52 2.06
CA ILE A 142 7.18 -10.94 3.13
C ILE A 142 5.87 -11.50 2.58
N ASP A 143 5.35 -10.88 1.53
CA ASP A 143 4.13 -11.31 0.84
C ASP A 143 4.22 -12.74 0.32
N ILE A 144 5.29 -13.10 -0.39
CA ILE A 144 5.49 -14.45 -0.93
C ILE A 144 5.46 -15.48 0.20
N VAL A 145 6.26 -15.25 1.25
CA VAL A 145 6.35 -16.18 2.40
C VAL A 145 5.00 -16.32 3.12
N LEU A 146 4.27 -15.20 3.29
CA LEU A 146 2.94 -15.19 3.90
C LEU A 146 1.96 -16.04 3.09
N TRP A 147 1.89 -15.81 1.78
CA TRP A 147 0.97 -16.50 0.89
C TRP A 147 1.31 -18.00 0.72
N GLU A 148 2.57 -18.38 0.79
CA GLU A 148 2.99 -19.78 0.76
C GLU A 148 2.57 -20.52 2.02
N LYS A 149 2.73 -19.92 3.21
CA LYS A 149 2.51 -20.56 4.49
C LYS A 149 1.07 -20.51 4.99
N ALA A 150 0.27 -19.53 4.54
CA ALA A 150 -1.10 -19.40 4.98
C ALA A 150 -1.97 -20.56 4.47
N LYS A 151 -2.73 -21.18 5.39
CA LYS A 151 -3.59 -22.34 5.07
C LYS A 151 -4.94 -21.92 4.49
N SER A 152 -5.51 -20.82 5.00
CA SER A 152 -6.80 -20.28 4.58
C SER A 152 -6.59 -19.00 3.80
N ARG A 153 -6.64 -19.07 2.47
CA ARG A 153 -6.31 -17.97 1.57
C ARG A 153 -7.27 -17.87 0.39
N HIS A 154 -7.57 -16.64 -0.01
CA HIS A 154 -8.46 -16.34 -1.14
C HIS A 154 -7.93 -15.17 -1.96
N LEU A 155 -7.78 -15.38 -3.25
CA LEU A 155 -7.44 -14.36 -4.23
C LEU A 155 -8.67 -13.94 -5.01
N PHE A 156 -8.85 -12.63 -5.17
CA PHE A 156 -9.98 -12.08 -5.94
C PHE A 156 -9.50 -11.06 -6.98
N ASP A 157 -10.33 -10.80 -7.97
CA ASP A 157 -10.10 -9.76 -8.98
C ASP A 157 -10.97 -8.54 -8.67
N SER A 158 -10.36 -7.37 -8.46
CA SER A 158 -11.11 -6.12 -8.32
C SER A 158 -10.54 -4.96 -9.11
N GLN A 159 -9.25 -4.97 -9.40
CA GLN A 159 -8.51 -3.90 -10.05
C GLN A 159 -8.64 -2.54 -9.31
N LEU A 160 -8.62 -2.58 -7.98
CA LEU A 160 -8.78 -1.41 -7.13
C LEU A 160 -7.46 -0.88 -6.56
N THR A 161 -6.36 -1.63 -6.76
CA THR A 161 -5.03 -1.19 -6.33
C THR A 161 -4.09 -1.01 -7.52
N VAL A 162 -3.17 -0.06 -7.42
CA VAL A 162 -2.06 0.11 -8.38
C VAL A 162 -0.79 0.42 -7.60
N GLY A 163 0.21 -0.43 -7.73
CA GLY A 163 1.54 -0.17 -7.20
C GLY A 163 2.21 0.95 -7.99
N ILE A 164 2.39 2.11 -7.38
CA ILE A 164 3.05 3.25 -7.99
C ILE A 164 4.53 3.20 -7.66
N LYS A 165 5.38 3.26 -8.67
CA LYS A 165 6.83 3.16 -8.53
C LYS A 165 7.52 4.36 -9.16
N GLY A 166 8.75 4.63 -8.71
CA GLY A 166 9.53 5.75 -9.25
C GLY A 166 9.13 7.13 -8.72
N LEU A 167 8.38 7.22 -7.63
CA LEU A 167 8.12 8.49 -6.97
C LEU A 167 9.41 9.09 -6.37
N PRO A 168 9.61 10.42 -6.46
CA PRO A 168 10.78 11.07 -5.88
C PRO A 168 10.92 10.80 -4.38
N GLY A 169 12.13 10.44 -3.96
CA GLY A 169 12.42 10.14 -2.55
C GLY A 169 11.87 8.81 -2.03
N ARG A 170 11.22 8.01 -2.89
CA ARG A 170 10.73 6.67 -2.56
C ARG A 170 11.62 5.63 -3.21
N ALA A 171 12.21 4.79 -2.39
CA ALA A 171 12.97 3.62 -2.81
C ALA A 171 12.29 2.36 -2.29
N GLY A 172 12.45 1.25 -2.98
CA GLY A 172 11.89 -0.03 -2.56
C GLY A 172 12.72 -1.19 -3.09
N ILE A 173 12.55 -2.34 -2.46
CA ILE A 173 13.24 -3.59 -2.81
C ILE A 173 12.58 -4.36 -3.96
N GLY A 174 11.37 -3.97 -4.34
CA GLY A 174 10.61 -4.59 -5.42
C GLY A 174 11.16 -4.23 -6.80
N SER A 175 11.01 -5.13 -7.77
CA SER A 175 11.47 -4.94 -9.15
C SER A 175 10.88 -3.71 -9.85
N GLY A 176 9.75 -3.21 -9.39
CA GLY A 176 9.12 -2.00 -9.93
C GLY A 176 9.90 -0.70 -9.70
N HIS A 177 10.82 -0.69 -8.73
CA HIS A 177 11.71 0.45 -8.45
C HIS A 177 13.02 0.39 -9.26
N ASP A 178 13.30 -0.71 -9.94
CA ASP A 178 14.47 -0.87 -10.77
C ASP A 178 14.30 -0.10 -12.09
N ARG A 179 15.40 0.49 -12.59
CA ARG A 179 15.49 1.08 -13.95
C ARG A 179 15.22 0.06 -15.06
N HIS A 180 15.34 -1.23 -14.73
CA HIS A 180 15.04 -2.35 -15.62
C HIS A 180 13.62 -2.89 -15.46
N PHE A 181 12.69 -2.08 -14.93
CA PHE A 181 11.28 -2.46 -14.88
C PHE A 181 10.74 -2.67 -16.30
N TYR A 182 10.47 -3.93 -16.64
CA TYR A 182 9.96 -4.32 -17.95
C TYR A 182 8.44 -4.23 -17.97
N GLY A 183 7.91 -3.65 -19.04
CA GLY A 183 6.48 -3.51 -19.27
C GLY A 183 6.19 -2.75 -20.54
N GLU A 184 4.97 -2.28 -20.69
CA GLU A 184 4.54 -1.48 -21.82
C GLU A 184 4.74 0.02 -21.53
N PHE A 185 5.11 0.78 -22.56
CA PHE A 185 5.33 2.21 -22.45
C PHE A 185 4.04 2.99 -22.66
N ASP A 186 3.66 3.80 -21.69
CA ASP A 186 2.52 4.71 -21.74
C ASP A 186 2.96 6.09 -22.26
N ARG A 187 2.86 6.29 -23.57
CA ARG A 187 3.40 7.48 -24.24
C ARG A 187 2.77 8.79 -23.77
N ASP A 188 1.48 8.77 -23.52
CA ASP A 188 0.66 9.97 -23.26
C ASP A 188 -0.01 9.97 -21.88
N GLY A 189 0.27 8.98 -21.03
CA GLY A 189 -0.34 8.82 -19.74
C GLY A 189 -1.78 8.29 -19.77
N SER A 190 -2.23 7.77 -20.92
CA SER A 190 -3.59 7.25 -21.06
C SER A 190 -3.84 6.04 -20.18
N LYS A 191 -2.85 5.16 -20.03
CA LYS A 191 -2.94 3.99 -19.16
C LYS A 191 -3.04 4.38 -17.69
N LEU A 192 -2.27 5.38 -17.26
CA LEU A 192 -2.36 5.90 -15.90
C LEU A 192 -3.74 6.51 -15.63
N ARG A 193 -4.26 7.29 -16.58
CA ARG A 193 -5.63 7.84 -16.49
C ARG A 193 -6.71 6.77 -16.47
N GLU A 194 -6.56 5.71 -17.28
CA GLU A 194 -7.47 4.56 -17.28
C GLU A 194 -7.56 3.92 -15.89
N TRP A 195 -6.41 3.76 -15.20
CA TRP A 195 -6.35 3.03 -13.94
C TRP A 195 -6.72 3.89 -12.72
N LEU A 196 -6.36 5.17 -12.72
CA LEU A 196 -6.51 6.06 -11.57
C LEU A 196 -7.63 7.10 -11.76
N GLY A 197 -8.18 7.23 -12.96
CA GLY A 197 -9.16 8.27 -13.28
C GLY A 197 -8.60 9.68 -13.03
N ALA A 198 -9.38 10.53 -12.39
CA ALA A 198 -8.97 11.90 -12.06
C ALA A 198 -7.72 11.98 -11.17
N ASP A 199 -7.45 10.94 -10.38
CA ASP A 199 -6.30 10.93 -9.48
C ASP A 199 -4.96 10.80 -10.19
N SER A 200 -4.96 10.40 -11.46
CA SER A 200 -3.76 10.35 -12.28
C SER A 200 -2.98 11.68 -12.31
N GLN A 201 -3.69 12.81 -12.19
CA GLN A 201 -3.09 14.14 -12.13
C GLN A 201 -2.04 14.29 -11.02
N TYR A 202 -2.21 13.62 -9.89
CA TYR A 202 -1.26 13.69 -8.76
C TYR A 202 0.07 13.01 -9.07
N TYR A 203 0.09 12.12 -10.05
CA TYR A 203 1.26 11.35 -10.46
C TYR A 203 1.87 11.83 -11.78
N MET A 204 1.14 12.59 -12.59
CA MET A 204 1.61 13.09 -13.88
C MET A 204 2.49 14.35 -13.77
N ASN A 205 2.25 15.18 -12.76
CA ASN A 205 2.89 16.49 -12.62
C ASN A 205 4.24 16.44 -11.90
N ASP A 206 4.66 15.28 -11.42
CA ASP A 206 5.85 15.17 -10.58
C ASP A 206 7.14 14.92 -11.39
N LYS A 207 7.07 15.01 -12.73
CA LYS A 207 8.22 14.75 -13.62
C LYS A 207 9.36 15.74 -13.44
N ASP A 208 9.10 16.94 -12.97
CA ASP A 208 10.10 17.99 -12.88
C ASP A 208 10.65 18.23 -11.45
N GLY A 209 10.16 17.54 -10.44
CA GLY A 209 10.55 17.75 -9.04
C GLY A 209 10.31 19.18 -8.53
N LYS A 210 9.62 20.01 -9.34
CA LYS A 210 9.43 21.44 -9.07
C LYS A 210 8.08 21.79 -8.47
N ASN A 211 7.13 20.85 -8.43
CA ASN A 211 5.80 21.05 -7.88
C ASN A 211 5.42 19.93 -6.91
N ALA A 212 6.29 19.62 -5.95
CA ALA A 212 5.83 19.07 -4.69
C ALA A 212 5.07 20.18 -3.96
N THR A 213 4.02 20.71 -4.58
CA THR A 213 2.95 21.36 -3.85
C THR A 213 2.36 20.25 -3.02
N GLN A 214 2.67 20.27 -1.73
CA GLN A 214 2.00 19.49 -0.72
C GLN A 214 0.48 19.63 -0.95
N ALA A 215 -0.08 18.70 -1.70
CA ALA A 215 -1.50 18.46 -1.54
C ALA A 215 -1.63 18.06 -0.08
N ASP A 216 -2.41 18.80 0.69
CA ASP A 216 -2.75 18.34 2.01
C ASP A 216 -3.34 16.92 1.84
N ARG A 217 -3.14 16.07 2.82
CA ARG A 217 -3.61 14.68 2.76
C ARG A 217 -5.14 14.57 2.76
N THR A 218 -5.85 15.67 2.63
CA THR A 218 -7.30 15.77 2.39
C THR A 218 -7.62 15.88 0.90
N GLY A 219 -6.60 15.98 0.02
CA GLY A 219 -6.77 16.11 -1.42
C GLY A 219 -7.06 17.55 -1.88
N ARG A 220 -6.80 18.56 -1.04
CA ARG A 220 -6.90 19.97 -1.43
C ARG A 220 -5.53 20.56 -1.73
N PRO A 221 -5.36 21.30 -2.84
CA PRO A 221 -4.14 22.03 -3.10
C PRO A 221 -3.94 23.09 -2.00
N ILE A 222 -2.77 23.10 -1.37
CA ILE A 222 -2.34 24.20 -0.50
C ILE A 222 -1.95 25.35 -1.45
N ARG A 223 -2.64 26.48 -1.31
CA ARG A 223 -2.31 27.73 -2.02
C ARG A 223 -1.08 28.39 -1.43
#